data_f14391091ee4541d7e8360bcf6804265
#
_entry.id   f14391091ee4541d7e8360bcf6804265
#
_cell.length_a   1.000
_cell.length_b   1.000
_cell.length_c   1.000
_cell.angle_alpha   90.00
_cell.angle_beta   90.00
_cell.angle_gamma   90.00
#
_symmetry.space_group_name_H-M   'P 1'
#
loop_
_entity.id
_entity.type
_entity.pdbx_description
1 polymer ?
#
loop_
_entity_poly.entity_id
_entity_poly.type
_entity_poly.pdbx_seq_one_letter_code
_entity_poly.pdbx_strand_id
1 'polypeptide(L)'
;MNNVEILNRLYRSDLPENFNEFDMLRNHKIRIQKMFENDKLPPYEIIIHPTCICNLRCKWCIGQNVTTDSVEAEIVEEKMRVPDNMIAVLKNICSYEKELTYFEAGVKKQEIFKVKNISFSGLIGEPLMAKTAVLKGMEYLVSQNIRTGIFTNGLLIDDDCSEVFPYIDYVLISLDAAKNETYNLMKCSGLPAENRVDMILENIDNLNERKHKFHTKLDINVGFVVNEYNYNEIVMLAQMLKKIGVHYLRLKFDIAIRHSLDEAQLEEVRKQIAYVHRNVENDYFKLIEIHKMSELISTDQKRLFDRCFINKLYAAVGPDAYLYACNYHAKKGGIRHKSLLENGFSDSWNTFEHCDVKKCPKVCDPFKHRANNMLSFLRKVYELEGVEGLNKIYREVMS
;
A
#
# COMPACT_ATOMS: atom_id res chain seq x y z
N MET A 1 -31.20 -2.33 12.25
CA MET A 1 -29.84 -1.74 12.25
C MET A 1 -29.85 -0.66 11.20
N ASN A 2 -29.51 0.58 11.54
CA ASN A 2 -29.46 1.66 10.56
C ASN A 2 -28.18 1.56 9.70
N ASN A 3 -28.12 2.32 8.59
CA ASN A 3 -27.00 2.26 7.65
C ASN A 3 -25.65 2.61 8.30
N VAL A 4 -25.65 3.51 9.28
CA VAL A 4 -24.45 3.95 10.02
C VAL A 4 -23.93 2.84 10.94
N GLU A 5 -24.83 2.13 11.64
CA GLU A 5 -24.44 0.98 12.47
C GLU A 5 -23.79 -0.14 11.64
N ILE A 6 -24.27 -0.36 10.40
CA ILE A 6 -23.67 -1.32 9.49
C ILE A 6 -22.27 -0.86 9.10
N LEU A 7 -22.12 0.39 8.69
CA LEU A 7 -20.81 0.95 8.32
C LEU A 7 -19.82 0.89 9.48
N ASN A 8 -20.23 1.29 10.68
CA ASN A 8 -19.39 1.28 11.88
C ASN A 8 -18.84 -0.12 12.23
N ARG A 9 -19.48 -1.20 11.75
CA ARG A 9 -18.98 -2.57 11.89
C ARG A 9 -18.01 -2.98 10.79
N LEU A 10 -17.97 -2.26 9.67
CA LEU A 10 -17.16 -2.57 8.52
C LEU A 10 -15.80 -1.87 8.49
N TYR A 11 -15.55 -0.90 9.37
CA TYR A 11 -14.29 -0.14 9.38
C TYR A 11 -13.61 -0.15 10.76
N ARG A 12 -12.36 0.31 10.75
CA ARG A 12 -11.50 0.44 11.93
C ARG A 12 -11.39 1.89 12.38
N SER A 13 -12.16 2.27 13.41
CA SER A 13 -12.12 3.62 14.02
C SER A 13 -10.86 3.88 14.86
N ASP A 14 -10.14 2.84 15.24
CA ASP A 14 -8.94 2.91 16.06
C ASP A 14 -7.66 3.19 15.26
N LEU A 15 -7.74 3.21 13.92
CA LEU A 15 -6.61 3.59 13.08
C LEU A 15 -6.54 5.12 12.93
N PRO A 16 -5.31 5.70 12.93
CA PRO A 16 -5.12 7.11 12.63
C PRO A 16 -5.67 7.50 11.25
N GLU A 17 -5.93 8.79 11.06
CA GLU A 17 -6.19 9.38 9.74
C GLU A 17 -5.15 8.88 8.72
N ASN A 18 -5.54 8.69 7.48
CA ASN A 18 -4.77 8.09 6.39
C ASN A 18 -4.54 6.57 6.48
N PHE A 19 -4.94 5.89 7.54
CA PHE A 19 -4.82 4.44 7.68
C PHE A 19 -6.17 3.73 7.79
N ASN A 20 -7.27 4.44 7.96
CA ASN A 20 -8.61 3.87 8.07
C ASN A 20 -9.42 3.99 6.77
N GLU A 21 -10.37 3.09 6.60
CA GLU A 21 -11.20 3.03 5.39
C GLU A 21 -12.20 4.19 5.31
N PHE A 22 -12.48 4.85 6.42
CA PHE A 22 -13.40 5.98 6.48
C PHE A 22 -12.83 7.23 5.81
N ASP A 23 -11.52 7.47 5.99
CA ASP A 23 -10.85 8.56 5.31
C ASP A 23 -10.85 8.35 3.80
N MET A 24 -10.72 7.08 3.36
CA MET A 24 -10.90 6.74 1.95
C MET A 24 -12.30 7.15 1.46
N LEU A 25 -13.36 6.85 2.21
CA LEU A 25 -14.73 7.25 1.82
C LEU A 25 -14.88 8.77 1.79
N ARG A 26 -14.38 9.46 2.82
CA ARG A 26 -14.44 10.91 2.93
C ARG A 26 -13.74 11.61 1.79
N ASN A 27 -12.51 11.19 1.51
CA ASN A 27 -11.64 11.81 0.51
C ASN A 27 -12.04 11.48 -0.93
N HIS A 28 -12.83 10.42 -1.15
CA HIS A 28 -13.19 9.96 -2.50
C HIS A 28 -14.69 9.98 -2.80
N LYS A 29 -15.48 10.73 -2.04
CA LYS A 29 -16.94 10.81 -2.17
C LYS A 29 -17.40 10.96 -3.64
N ILE A 30 -16.86 11.94 -4.36
CA ILE A 30 -17.24 12.20 -5.76
C ILE A 30 -16.76 11.07 -6.69
N ARG A 31 -15.54 10.54 -6.48
CA ARG A 31 -15.05 9.37 -7.25
C ARG A 31 -15.94 8.16 -7.04
N ILE A 32 -16.38 7.90 -5.81
CA ILE A 32 -17.27 6.78 -5.47
C ILE A 32 -18.65 6.97 -6.10
N GLN A 33 -19.22 8.16 -6.01
CA GLN A 33 -20.49 8.47 -6.67
C GLN A 33 -20.38 8.25 -8.19
N LYS A 34 -19.38 8.82 -8.84
CA LYS A 34 -19.18 8.70 -10.29
C LYS A 34 -18.90 7.26 -10.73
N MET A 35 -18.19 6.49 -9.93
CA MET A 35 -18.01 5.05 -10.15
C MET A 35 -19.35 4.30 -10.15
N PHE A 36 -20.29 4.66 -9.26
CA PHE A 36 -21.62 4.07 -9.23
C PHE A 36 -22.51 4.53 -10.39
N GLU A 37 -22.28 5.72 -10.92
CA GLU A 37 -22.88 6.24 -12.15
C GLU A 37 -22.27 5.63 -13.43
N ASN A 38 -21.29 4.72 -13.32
CA ASN A 38 -20.46 4.18 -14.40
C ASN A 38 -19.64 5.26 -15.14
N ASP A 39 -19.42 6.41 -14.52
CA ASP A 39 -18.54 7.46 -15.02
C ASP A 39 -17.13 7.30 -14.41
N LYS A 40 -16.13 7.05 -15.26
CA LYS A 40 -14.76 6.79 -14.81
C LYS A 40 -14.00 8.09 -14.63
N LEU A 41 -13.54 8.32 -13.40
CA LEU A 41 -12.56 9.36 -13.07
C LEU A 41 -11.16 8.76 -13.00
N PRO A 42 -10.10 9.56 -13.15
CA PRO A 42 -8.74 9.10 -12.89
C PRO A 42 -8.64 8.44 -11.50
N PRO A 43 -7.89 7.33 -11.33
CA PRO A 43 -7.70 6.74 -10.01
C PRO A 43 -7.02 7.76 -9.09
N TYR A 44 -7.20 7.59 -7.79
CA TYR A 44 -6.52 8.44 -6.82
C TYR A 44 -5.04 8.08 -6.70
N GLU A 45 -4.76 6.79 -6.65
CA GLU A 45 -3.43 6.25 -6.42
C GLU A 45 -3.05 5.19 -7.46
N ILE A 46 -1.79 5.20 -7.84
CA ILE A 46 -1.19 4.15 -8.68
C ILE A 46 0.04 3.59 -7.97
N ILE A 47 0.10 2.25 -7.86
CA ILE A 47 1.28 1.54 -7.41
C ILE A 47 2.04 1.01 -8.62
N ILE A 48 3.32 1.35 -8.71
CA ILE A 48 4.21 0.89 -9.78
C ILE A 48 5.12 -0.20 -9.24
N HIS A 49 5.16 -1.34 -9.92
CA HIS A 49 6.09 -2.44 -9.69
C HIS A 49 7.18 -2.40 -10.76
N PRO A 50 8.34 -1.79 -10.49
CA PRO A 50 9.34 -1.53 -11.54
C PRO A 50 10.09 -2.79 -11.99
N THR A 51 10.08 -3.86 -11.18
CA THR A 51 10.83 -5.10 -11.44
C THR A 51 10.26 -6.29 -10.67
N CYS A 52 10.50 -7.51 -11.18
CA CYS A 52 10.28 -8.77 -10.45
C CYS A 52 11.55 -9.25 -9.72
N ILE A 53 12.70 -8.59 -9.87
CA ILE A 53 13.96 -8.99 -9.25
C ILE A 53 14.03 -8.47 -7.82
N CYS A 54 14.45 -9.35 -6.89
CA CYS A 54 14.68 -9.01 -5.50
C CYS A 54 16.02 -9.53 -5.02
N ASN A 55 16.71 -8.76 -4.19
CA ASN A 55 17.96 -9.13 -3.54
C ASN A 55 17.74 -10.00 -2.27
N LEU A 56 16.49 -10.30 -1.92
CA LEU A 56 16.12 -11.13 -0.76
C LEU A 56 15.32 -12.37 -1.17
N ARG A 57 15.17 -13.32 -0.23
CA ARG A 57 14.41 -14.57 -0.37
C ARG A 57 13.55 -14.82 0.86
N CYS A 58 12.62 -13.91 1.13
CA CYS A 58 11.78 -13.95 2.32
C CYS A 58 10.87 -15.18 2.34
N LYS A 59 10.82 -15.90 3.46
CA LYS A 59 9.99 -17.11 3.66
C LYS A 59 8.49 -16.82 3.49
N TRP A 60 8.03 -15.60 3.80
CA TRP A 60 6.62 -15.17 3.66
C TRP A 60 6.42 -14.13 2.56
N CYS A 61 7.27 -14.09 1.54
CA CYS A 61 7.07 -13.16 0.44
C CYS A 61 5.64 -13.29 -0.12
N ILE A 62 4.87 -12.21 0.00
CA ILE A 62 3.46 -12.21 -0.42
C ILE A 62 3.31 -12.48 -1.91
N GLY A 63 4.23 -11.97 -2.71
CA GLY A 63 4.24 -12.18 -4.16
C GLY A 63 4.47 -13.63 -4.58
N GLN A 64 5.27 -14.37 -3.83
CA GLN A 64 5.53 -15.79 -4.08
C GLN A 64 4.46 -16.70 -3.46
N ASN A 65 3.89 -16.28 -2.32
CA ASN A 65 3.10 -17.17 -1.47
C ASN A 65 1.59 -17.00 -1.61
N VAL A 66 1.08 -15.82 -1.91
CA VAL A 66 -0.38 -15.54 -1.94
C VAL A 66 -1.01 -15.92 -3.29
N THR A 67 -0.21 -16.14 -4.30
CA THR A 67 -0.69 -16.04 -5.67
C THR A 67 -0.57 -17.30 -6.50
N THR A 68 0.01 -18.41 -6.00
CA THR A 68 0.16 -19.61 -6.82
C THR A 68 0.11 -20.91 -6.02
N ASP A 69 -0.65 -21.87 -6.57
CA ASP A 69 -0.43 -23.30 -6.34
C ASP A 69 0.77 -23.84 -7.17
N SER A 70 1.51 -22.97 -7.88
CA SER A 70 2.65 -23.33 -8.73
C SER A 70 3.86 -22.45 -8.49
N VAL A 71 4.99 -23.10 -8.39
CA VAL A 71 6.30 -22.64 -7.87
C VAL A 71 7.08 -21.71 -8.79
N GLU A 72 6.64 -21.40 -9.97
CA GLU A 72 7.38 -20.55 -10.89
C GLU A 72 6.69 -19.18 -11.05
N ALA A 73 7.16 -18.19 -10.26
CA ALA A 73 6.96 -16.80 -10.60
C ALA A 73 7.71 -16.51 -11.91
N GLU A 74 7.10 -16.85 -13.03
CA GLU A 74 7.70 -16.56 -14.32
C GLU A 74 7.87 -15.04 -14.47
N ILE A 75 9.11 -14.66 -14.77
CA ILE A 75 9.54 -13.28 -14.98
C ILE A 75 8.73 -12.72 -16.14
N VAL A 76 7.96 -11.65 -15.87
CA VAL A 76 7.40 -10.81 -16.93
C VAL A 76 8.52 -9.98 -17.56
N GLU A 77 8.31 -9.52 -18.78
CA GLU A 77 9.24 -8.62 -19.44
C GLU A 77 9.46 -7.34 -18.59
N GLU A 78 10.70 -7.00 -18.32
CA GLU A 78 11.10 -5.94 -17.38
C GLU A 78 11.23 -4.56 -18.05
N LYS A 79 10.15 -4.07 -18.67
CA LYS A 79 10.15 -2.79 -19.41
C LYS A 79 10.31 -1.58 -18.48
N MET A 80 9.77 -1.65 -17.26
CA MET A 80 9.80 -0.53 -16.31
C MET A 80 11.18 -0.30 -15.66
N ARG A 81 12.15 -1.19 -15.85
CA ARG A 81 13.56 -0.96 -15.45
C ARG A 81 14.29 0.03 -16.37
N VAL A 82 13.77 0.24 -17.56
CA VAL A 82 14.31 1.20 -18.53
C VAL A 82 13.82 2.60 -18.15
N PRO A 83 14.71 3.55 -17.80
CA PRO A 83 14.32 4.87 -17.33
C PRO A 83 13.40 5.62 -18.30
N ASP A 84 13.65 5.55 -19.61
CA ASP A 84 12.83 6.25 -20.60
C ASP A 84 11.42 5.66 -20.68
N ASN A 85 11.25 4.34 -20.53
CA ASN A 85 9.94 3.70 -20.44
C ASN A 85 9.20 4.14 -19.15
N MET A 86 9.90 4.16 -18.02
CA MET A 86 9.36 4.66 -16.76
C MET A 86 8.82 6.07 -16.93
N ILE A 87 9.63 6.98 -17.48
CA ILE A 87 9.24 8.37 -17.70
C ILE A 87 8.07 8.47 -18.70
N ALA A 88 8.07 7.69 -19.77
CA ALA A 88 6.97 7.67 -20.74
C ALA A 88 5.64 7.26 -20.09
N VAL A 89 5.64 6.21 -19.28
CA VAL A 89 4.47 5.74 -18.53
C VAL A 89 4.01 6.81 -17.53
N LEU A 90 4.92 7.40 -16.76
CA LEU A 90 4.58 8.45 -15.78
C LEU A 90 4.01 9.70 -16.45
N LYS A 91 4.55 10.13 -17.60
CA LYS A 91 3.99 11.25 -18.39
C LYS A 91 2.57 10.95 -18.83
N ASN A 92 2.30 9.75 -19.35
CA ASN A 92 0.95 9.34 -19.74
C ASN A 92 -0.04 9.33 -18.55
N ILE A 93 0.40 8.89 -17.39
CA ILE A 93 -0.41 8.89 -16.16
C ILE A 93 -0.71 10.32 -15.72
N CYS A 94 0.31 11.16 -15.61
CA CYS A 94 0.17 12.53 -15.10
C CYS A 94 -0.60 13.45 -16.03
N SER A 95 -0.62 13.17 -17.34
CA SER A 95 -1.39 13.94 -18.33
C SER A 95 -2.88 13.61 -18.34
N TYR A 96 -3.31 12.50 -17.69
CA TYR A 96 -4.72 12.12 -17.67
C TYR A 96 -5.47 12.90 -16.59
N GLU A 97 -6.24 13.88 -17.04
CA GLU A 97 -7.08 14.72 -16.20
C GLU A 97 -8.53 14.70 -16.71
N LYS A 98 -9.48 14.85 -15.80
CA LYS A 98 -10.90 14.98 -16.11
C LYS A 98 -11.51 16.10 -15.29
N GLU A 99 -11.98 17.14 -15.95
CA GLU A 99 -12.71 18.21 -15.31
C GLU A 99 -14.17 17.79 -15.06
N LEU A 100 -14.68 18.08 -13.89
CA LEU A 100 -16.04 17.79 -13.51
C LEU A 100 -16.66 19.00 -12.78
N THR A 101 -17.87 19.34 -13.21
CA THR A 101 -18.74 20.24 -12.44
C THR A 101 -19.78 19.41 -11.69
N TYR A 102 -19.91 19.64 -10.39
CA TYR A 102 -20.87 18.93 -9.53
C TYR A 102 -21.42 19.86 -8.44
N PHE A 103 -22.49 19.43 -7.76
CA PHE A 103 -23.05 20.15 -6.64
C PHE A 103 -22.73 19.40 -5.33
N GLU A 104 -22.24 20.13 -4.34
CA GLU A 104 -22.02 19.63 -3.01
C GLU A 104 -22.67 20.58 -1.99
N ALA A 105 -23.58 20.06 -1.17
CA ALA A 105 -24.38 20.86 -0.23
C ALA A 105 -25.06 22.08 -0.89
N GLY A 106 -25.54 21.93 -2.13
CA GLY A 106 -26.19 23.01 -2.90
C GLY A 106 -25.23 24.01 -3.58
N VAL A 107 -23.93 23.90 -3.34
CA VAL A 107 -22.90 24.76 -3.96
C VAL A 107 -22.34 24.10 -5.21
N LYS A 108 -22.33 24.86 -6.33
CA LYS A 108 -21.69 24.41 -7.56
C LYS A 108 -20.18 24.44 -7.40
N LYS A 109 -19.52 23.28 -7.60
CA LYS A 109 -18.07 23.10 -7.59
C LYS A 109 -17.57 22.67 -8.96
N GLN A 110 -16.37 23.08 -9.29
CA GLN A 110 -15.63 22.67 -10.47
C GLN A 110 -14.27 22.15 -10.01
N GLU A 111 -13.91 20.94 -10.39
CA GLU A 111 -12.69 20.28 -9.92
C GLU A 111 -12.05 19.49 -11.06
N ILE A 112 -10.71 19.52 -11.12
CA ILE A 112 -9.92 18.70 -12.02
C ILE A 112 -9.49 17.44 -11.25
N PHE A 113 -10.02 16.31 -11.68
CA PHE A 113 -9.66 15.00 -11.17
C PHE A 113 -8.44 14.47 -11.92
N LYS A 114 -7.41 14.10 -11.18
CA LYS A 114 -6.18 13.49 -11.67
C LYS A 114 -5.63 12.51 -10.65
N VAL A 115 -4.60 11.75 -11.01
CA VAL A 115 -3.84 10.92 -10.06
C VAL A 115 -3.16 11.84 -9.05
N LYS A 116 -3.27 11.52 -7.76
CA LYS A 116 -2.75 12.32 -6.65
C LYS A 116 -1.58 11.68 -5.93
N ASN A 117 -1.48 10.35 -6.01
CA ASN A 117 -0.42 9.59 -5.34
C ASN A 117 0.14 8.52 -6.27
N ILE A 118 1.46 8.42 -6.35
CA ILE A 118 2.15 7.33 -7.05
C ILE A 118 3.20 6.77 -6.11
N SER A 119 3.16 5.45 -5.90
CA SER A 119 4.14 4.76 -5.09
C SER A 119 4.87 3.67 -5.88
N PHE A 120 6.15 3.50 -5.58
CA PHE A 120 6.96 2.40 -6.09
C PHE A 120 6.95 1.26 -5.08
N SER A 121 6.69 0.06 -5.53
CA SER A 121 6.61 -1.12 -4.66
C SER A 121 7.05 -2.37 -5.42
N GLY A 122 7.31 -3.46 -4.71
CA GLY A 122 7.57 -4.76 -5.29
C GLY A 122 6.58 -5.79 -4.74
N LEU A 123 5.76 -6.41 -5.60
CA LEU A 123 4.99 -7.57 -5.18
C LEU A 123 5.90 -8.80 -5.01
N ILE A 124 6.75 -9.05 -6.00
CA ILE A 124 7.75 -10.13 -6.02
C ILE A 124 9.19 -9.57 -6.03
N GLY A 125 9.36 -8.29 -6.39
CA GLY A 125 10.65 -7.62 -6.58
C GLY A 125 10.97 -6.62 -5.46
N GLU A 126 12.16 -6.04 -5.56
CA GLU A 126 12.58 -4.88 -4.78
C GLU A 126 12.70 -3.68 -5.73
N PRO A 127 11.99 -2.56 -5.51
CA PRO A 127 12.01 -1.42 -6.41
C PRO A 127 13.42 -0.90 -6.72
N LEU A 128 14.31 -0.89 -5.73
CA LEU A 128 15.67 -0.40 -5.89
C LEU A 128 16.59 -1.34 -6.67
N MET A 129 16.12 -2.52 -7.10
CA MET A 129 16.78 -3.31 -8.14
C MET A 129 16.61 -2.67 -9.54
N ALA A 130 15.71 -1.69 -9.66
CA ALA A 130 15.54 -0.82 -10.83
C ALA A 130 15.89 0.64 -10.48
N LYS A 131 16.89 0.86 -9.62
CA LYS A 131 17.22 2.14 -8.95
C LYS A 131 17.18 3.33 -9.90
N THR A 132 17.93 3.31 -11.00
CA THR A 132 18.02 4.44 -11.94
C THR A 132 16.66 4.85 -12.49
N ALA A 133 15.80 3.88 -12.84
CA ALA A 133 14.46 4.18 -13.36
C ALA A 133 13.56 4.73 -12.26
N VAL A 134 13.65 4.18 -11.04
CA VAL A 134 12.87 4.61 -9.87
C VAL A 134 13.23 6.03 -9.46
N LEU A 135 14.52 6.34 -9.30
CA LEU A 135 14.96 7.68 -8.88
C LEU A 135 14.58 8.75 -9.90
N LYS A 136 14.82 8.52 -11.21
CA LYS A 136 14.34 9.43 -12.26
C LYS A 136 12.82 9.58 -12.27
N GLY A 137 12.09 8.50 -12.03
CA GLY A 137 10.65 8.53 -11.88
C GLY A 137 10.18 9.41 -10.70
N MET A 138 10.84 9.29 -9.54
CA MET A 138 10.56 10.11 -8.36
C MET A 138 10.82 11.59 -8.61
N GLU A 139 11.98 11.93 -9.16
CA GLU A 139 12.32 13.32 -9.54
C GLU A 139 11.27 13.92 -10.46
N TYR A 140 10.83 13.16 -11.47
CA TYR A 140 9.76 13.60 -12.36
C TYR A 140 8.45 13.82 -11.60
N LEU A 141 8.01 12.89 -10.73
CA LEU A 141 6.77 13.02 -9.98
C LEU A 141 6.80 14.19 -8.99
N VAL A 142 7.91 14.41 -8.31
CA VAL A 142 8.12 15.59 -7.44
C VAL A 142 7.98 16.89 -8.27
N SER A 143 8.56 16.95 -9.48
CA SER A 143 8.42 18.10 -10.37
C SER A 143 6.97 18.34 -10.83
N GLN A 144 6.14 17.30 -10.86
CA GLN A 144 4.71 17.37 -11.19
C GLN A 144 3.80 17.61 -9.97
N ASN A 145 4.39 17.78 -8.77
CA ASN A 145 3.65 17.93 -7.52
C ASN A 145 2.68 16.77 -7.27
N ILE A 146 3.11 15.54 -7.57
CA ILE A 146 2.41 14.29 -7.30
C ILE A 146 2.98 13.70 -6.01
N ARG A 147 2.11 13.37 -5.06
CA ARG A 147 2.51 12.70 -3.83
C ARG A 147 3.22 11.40 -4.17
N THR A 148 4.44 11.24 -3.69
CA THR A 148 5.35 10.17 -4.12
C THR A 148 5.87 9.37 -2.92
N GLY A 149 5.91 8.05 -3.05
CA GLY A 149 6.46 7.19 -2.00
C GLY A 149 7.11 5.91 -2.52
N ILE A 150 7.78 5.20 -1.63
CA ILE A 150 8.40 3.91 -1.92
C ILE A 150 8.21 2.92 -0.78
N PHE A 151 8.01 1.65 -1.16
CA PHE A 151 8.04 0.48 -0.29
C PHE A 151 9.27 -0.33 -0.65
N THR A 152 10.24 -0.43 0.25
CA THR A 152 11.54 -1.07 0.00
C THR A 152 11.96 -1.96 1.17
N ASN A 153 12.88 -2.89 0.95
CA ASN A 153 13.53 -3.62 2.03
C ASN A 153 14.66 -2.81 2.73
N GLY A 154 15.03 -1.66 2.17
CA GLY A 154 15.96 -0.71 2.78
C GLY A 154 17.45 -0.98 2.57
N LEU A 155 17.84 -2.17 2.09
CA LEU A 155 19.25 -2.56 1.93
C LEU A 155 19.98 -1.84 0.79
N LEU A 156 19.26 -1.38 -0.22
CA LEU A 156 19.83 -0.75 -1.42
C LEU A 156 19.72 0.78 -1.39
N ILE A 157 19.34 1.35 -0.24
CA ILE A 157 19.38 2.79 -0.02
C ILE A 157 20.85 3.19 0.12
N ASP A 158 21.29 4.11 -0.72
CA ASP A 158 22.67 4.63 -0.78
C ASP A 158 22.67 6.14 -1.01
N ASP A 159 23.84 6.70 -1.35
CA ASP A 159 24.01 8.14 -1.57
C ASP A 159 23.09 8.67 -2.68
N ASP A 160 22.90 7.94 -3.80
CA ASP A 160 21.98 8.35 -4.86
C ASP A 160 20.55 8.46 -4.35
N CYS A 161 20.10 7.49 -3.56
CA CYS A 161 18.80 7.53 -2.90
C CYS A 161 18.71 8.71 -1.92
N SER A 162 19.79 8.99 -1.21
CA SER A 162 19.85 10.07 -0.21
C SER A 162 19.79 11.48 -0.82
N GLU A 163 20.04 11.64 -2.12
CA GLU A 163 19.82 12.90 -2.84
C GLU A 163 18.35 13.09 -3.28
N VAL A 164 17.58 12.03 -3.50
CA VAL A 164 16.20 12.09 -4.03
C VAL A 164 15.15 11.89 -2.95
N PHE A 165 15.34 10.95 -2.02
CA PHE A 165 14.33 10.57 -1.03
C PHE A 165 13.90 11.70 -0.08
N PRO A 166 14.75 12.65 0.32
CA PRO A 166 14.29 13.77 1.13
C PRO A 166 13.14 14.58 0.51
N TYR A 167 13.00 14.56 -0.81
CA TYR A 167 12.01 15.36 -1.53
C TYR A 167 10.71 14.60 -1.85
N ILE A 168 10.66 13.27 -1.61
CA ILE A 168 9.40 12.51 -1.72
C ILE A 168 8.61 12.58 -0.41
N ASP A 169 7.36 12.11 -0.41
CA ASP A 169 6.47 12.25 0.75
C ASP A 169 6.70 11.17 1.79
N TYR A 170 6.98 9.92 1.38
CA TYR A 170 7.16 8.83 2.34
C TYR A 170 8.03 7.68 1.84
N VAL A 171 8.72 7.06 2.80
CA VAL A 171 9.41 5.78 2.64
C VAL A 171 8.84 4.79 3.65
N LEU A 172 8.45 3.60 3.18
CA LEU A 172 8.13 2.47 4.05
C LEU A 172 9.19 1.38 3.87
N ILE A 173 9.91 1.10 4.94
CA ILE A 173 10.98 0.10 4.97
C ILE A 173 10.46 -1.19 5.62
N SER A 174 10.50 -2.31 4.90
CA SER A 174 10.12 -3.64 5.40
C SER A 174 11.28 -4.27 6.15
N LEU A 175 11.40 -4.03 7.45
CA LEU A 175 12.51 -4.51 8.26
C LEU A 175 12.22 -5.89 8.86
N ASP A 176 11.09 -6.06 9.56
CA ASP A 176 10.55 -7.32 10.10
C ASP A 176 11.42 -8.02 11.17
N ALA A 177 12.50 -7.42 11.64
CA ALA A 177 13.35 -7.95 12.71
C ALA A 177 14.09 -6.84 13.45
N ALA A 178 14.42 -7.05 14.72
CA ALA A 178 15.31 -6.21 15.51
C ALA A 178 16.75 -6.78 15.60
N LYS A 179 16.94 -8.05 15.20
CA LYS A 179 18.23 -8.76 15.27
C LYS A 179 18.65 -9.25 13.91
N ASN A 180 19.95 -9.22 13.63
CA ASN A 180 20.53 -9.71 12.38
C ASN A 180 20.27 -11.21 12.16
N GLU A 181 20.34 -12.01 13.21
CA GLU A 181 20.10 -13.46 13.17
C GLU A 181 18.67 -13.75 12.73
N THR A 182 17.69 -13.07 13.33
CA THR A 182 16.28 -13.22 12.99
C THR A 182 16.02 -12.76 11.55
N TYR A 183 16.56 -11.61 11.15
CA TYR A 183 16.46 -11.11 9.78
C TYR A 183 17.02 -12.10 8.76
N ASN A 184 18.25 -12.58 8.97
CA ASN A 184 18.91 -13.52 8.08
C ASN A 184 18.14 -14.84 7.97
N LEU A 185 17.65 -15.38 9.10
CA LEU A 185 16.83 -16.59 9.12
C LEU A 185 15.56 -16.46 8.29
N MET A 186 14.93 -15.30 8.38
CA MET A 186 13.62 -15.05 7.81
C MET A 186 13.66 -14.59 6.35
N LYS A 187 14.56 -13.65 6.03
CA LYS A 187 14.54 -12.93 4.74
C LYS A 187 15.67 -13.35 3.79
N CYS A 188 16.67 -14.11 4.27
CA CYS A 188 17.88 -14.38 3.52
C CYS A 188 18.14 -15.89 3.30
N SER A 189 17.08 -16.68 3.07
CA SER A 189 17.21 -18.13 2.86
C SER A 189 18.25 -18.45 1.76
N GLY A 190 19.32 -19.17 2.13
CA GLY A 190 20.41 -19.52 1.22
C GLY A 190 21.34 -18.37 0.82
N LEU A 191 21.26 -17.21 1.45
CA LEU A 191 22.19 -16.10 1.29
C LEU A 191 23.20 -16.09 2.47
N PRO A 192 24.42 -15.52 2.30
CA PRO A 192 25.35 -15.32 3.39
C PRO A 192 24.74 -14.50 4.54
N ALA A 193 25.12 -14.83 5.78
CA ALA A 193 24.71 -14.03 6.93
C ALA A 193 25.50 -12.70 6.94
N GLU A 194 24.78 -11.61 7.15
CA GLU A 194 25.34 -10.25 7.23
C GLU A 194 24.59 -9.44 8.29
N ASN A 195 25.16 -8.29 8.67
CA ASN A 195 24.57 -7.36 9.64
C ASN A 195 23.51 -6.45 8.97
N ARG A 196 22.50 -7.05 8.35
CA ARG A 196 21.52 -6.35 7.52
C ARG A 196 20.59 -5.42 8.30
N VAL A 197 20.26 -5.79 9.54
CA VAL A 197 19.47 -4.90 10.41
C VAL A 197 20.24 -3.62 10.69
N ASP A 198 21.53 -3.74 11.06
CA ASP A 198 22.37 -2.59 11.33
C ASP A 198 22.54 -1.70 10.10
N MET A 199 22.76 -2.29 8.92
CA MET A 199 22.84 -1.56 7.65
C MET A 199 21.54 -0.81 7.34
N ILE A 200 20.38 -1.42 7.56
CA ILE A 200 19.07 -0.75 7.34
C ILE A 200 18.86 0.37 8.33
N LEU A 201 19.22 0.19 9.60
CA LEU A 201 19.09 1.24 10.62
C LEU A 201 20.01 2.41 10.31
N GLU A 202 21.24 2.16 9.86
CA GLU A 202 22.17 3.20 9.40
C GLU A 202 21.61 3.96 8.18
N ASN A 203 21.05 3.25 7.20
CA ASN A 203 20.40 3.89 6.05
C ASN A 203 19.21 4.77 6.47
N ILE A 204 18.41 4.35 7.46
CA ILE A 204 17.32 5.16 8.03
C ILE A 204 17.86 6.42 8.71
N ASP A 205 18.90 6.28 9.52
CA ASP A 205 19.52 7.39 10.25
C ASP A 205 20.08 8.43 9.27
N ASN A 206 20.81 7.99 8.25
CA ASN A 206 21.32 8.83 7.17
C ASN A 206 20.19 9.58 6.43
N LEU A 207 19.07 8.92 6.13
CA LEU A 207 17.91 9.58 5.52
C LEU A 207 17.30 10.65 6.44
N ASN A 208 17.25 10.39 7.74
CA ASN A 208 16.74 11.35 8.72
C ASN A 208 17.68 12.57 8.84
N GLU A 209 18.99 12.36 8.85
CA GLU A 209 19.96 13.45 8.83
C GLU A 209 19.79 14.32 7.57
N ARG A 210 19.65 13.71 6.40
CA ARG A 210 19.40 14.42 5.13
C ARG A 210 18.10 15.19 5.16
N LYS A 211 16.99 14.56 5.63
CA LYS A 211 15.70 15.22 5.84
C LYS A 211 15.83 16.48 6.68
N HIS A 212 16.54 16.42 7.81
CA HIS A 212 16.78 17.56 8.68
C HIS A 212 17.64 18.63 8.01
N LYS A 213 18.71 18.22 7.35
CA LYS A 213 19.62 19.11 6.63
C LYS A 213 18.91 19.92 5.54
N PHE A 214 18.00 19.28 4.80
CA PHE A 214 17.26 19.92 3.70
C PHE A 214 15.90 20.50 4.13
N HIS A 215 15.53 20.40 5.42
CA HIS A 215 14.25 20.87 5.96
C HIS A 215 13.02 20.33 5.21
N THR A 216 13.07 19.08 4.81
CA THR A 216 11.97 18.42 4.08
C THR A 216 11.00 17.69 5.01
N LYS A 217 9.86 17.25 4.45
CA LYS A 217 8.77 16.62 5.22
C LYS A 217 8.66 15.10 4.97
N LEU A 218 9.75 14.46 4.61
CA LEU A 218 9.77 13.03 4.37
C LEU A 218 9.24 12.24 5.58
N ASP A 219 8.22 11.41 5.39
CA ASP A 219 7.75 10.46 6.40
C ASP A 219 8.50 9.13 6.28
N ILE A 220 9.30 8.79 7.29
CA ILE A 220 10.00 7.51 7.36
C ILE A 220 9.22 6.55 8.25
N ASN A 221 8.80 5.43 7.66
CA ASN A 221 7.99 4.42 8.31
C ASN A 221 8.65 3.05 8.20
N VAL A 222 8.47 2.20 9.20
CA VAL A 222 8.97 0.83 9.21
C VAL A 222 7.81 -0.15 9.31
N GLY A 223 7.77 -1.12 8.40
CA GLY A 223 6.84 -2.25 8.44
C GLY A 223 7.45 -3.43 9.18
N PHE A 224 6.63 -4.12 9.98
CA PHE A 224 6.99 -5.31 10.73
C PHE A 224 5.87 -6.33 10.62
N VAL A 225 6.14 -7.44 9.91
CA VAL A 225 5.22 -8.58 9.81
C VAL A 225 5.52 -9.54 10.92
N VAL A 226 4.66 -9.56 11.94
CA VAL A 226 4.79 -10.42 13.12
C VAL A 226 4.56 -11.89 12.73
N ASN A 227 5.45 -12.77 13.18
CA ASN A 227 5.38 -14.22 12.97
C ASN A 227 6.13 -14.99 14.08
N GLU A 228 6.18 -16.31 14.00
CA GLU A 228 6.79 -17.20 14.99
C GLU A 228 8.27 -16.94 15.28
N TYR A 229 9.00 -16.26 14.37
CA TYR A 229 10.44 -16.00 14.54
C TYR A 229 10.76 -14.68 15.24
N ASN A 230 9.86 -13.68 15.12
CA ASN A 230 10.14 -12.30 15.53
C ASN A 230 9.15 -11.74 16.55
N TYR A 231 8.17 -12.52 17.00
CA TYR A 231 7.06 -12.07 17.85
C TYR A 231 7.53 -11.39 19.16
N ASN A 232 8.72 -11.70 19.62
CA ASN A 232 9.31 -11.17 20.86
C ASN A 232 10.29 -9.99 20.63
N GLU A 233 10.33 -9.41 19.44
CA GLU A 233 11.27 -8.33 19.07
C GLU A 233 10.61 -6.96 18.92
N ILE A 234 9.31 -6.82 19.14
CA ILE A 234 8.54 -5.60 18.89
C ILE A 234 9.04 -4.43 19.75
N VAL A 235 9.21 -4.64 21.06
CA VAL A 235 9.69 -3.59 21.99
C VAL A 235 11.10 -3.14 21.61
N MET A 236 12.01 -4.10 21.35
CA MET A 236 13.38 -3.81 20.99
C MET A 236 13.44 -2.95 19.72
N LEU A 237 12.73 -3.38 18.67
CA LEU A 237 12.68 -2.62 17.42
C LEU A 237 12.07 -1.24 17.62
N ALA A 238 10.96 -1.12 18.34
CA ALA A 238 10.31 0.16 18.61
C ALA A 238 11.25 1.17 19.28
N GLN A 239 12.06 0.72 20.26
CA GLN A 239 13.05 1.57 20.93
C GLN A 239 14.17 2.00 19.99
N MET A 240 14.67 1.10 19.14
CA MET A 240 15.71 1.42 18.15
C MET A 240 15.19 2.45 17.13
N LEU A 241 14.00 2.24 16.59
CA LEU A 241 13.40 3.11 15.58
C LEU A 241 13.06 4.50 16.12
N LYS A 242 12.54 4.57 17.36
CA LYS A 242 12.29 5.85 18.03
C LYS A 242 13.58 6.67 18.15
N LYS A 243 14.72 6.03 18.49
CA LYS A 243 16.00 6.69 18.68
C LYS A 243 16.52 7.35 17.38
N ILE A 244 16.28 6.72 16.23
CA ILE A 244 16.71 7.21 14.91
C ILE A 244 15.61 8.01 14.17
N GLY A 245 14.54 8.44 14.88
CA GLY A 245 13.55 9.39 14.35
C GLY A 245 12.56 8.82 13.32
N VAL A 246 12.26 7.53 13.34
CA VAL A 246 11.18 6.94 12.57
C VAL A 246 9.83 7.44 13.10
N HIS A 247 8.84 7.70 12.21
CA HIS A 247 7.53 8.20 12.61
C HIS A 247 6.58 7.08 13.04
N TYR A 248 6.51 6.01 12.25
CA TYR A 248 5.58 4.91 12.50
C TYR A 248 6.27 3.55 12.43
N LEU A 249 6.06 2.71 13.46
CA LEU A 249 6.23 1.27 13.38
C LEU A 249 4.86 0.66 13.04
N ARG A 250 4.74 0.09 11.83
CA ARG A 250 3.49 -0.45 11.30
C ARG A 250 3.48 -1.97 11.45
N LEU A 251 2.75 -2.45 12.45
CA LEU A 251 2.59 -3.89 12.66
C LEU A 251 1.56 -4.47 11.68
N LYS A 252 1.94 -5.57 11.08
CA LYS A 252 1.10 -6.44 10.28
C LYS A 252 1.28 -7.87 10.77
N PHE A 253 0.33 -8.72 10.46
CA PHE A 253 0.46 -10.15 10.66
C PHE A 253 0.56 -10.86 9.31
N ASP A 254 1.14 -12.07 9.30
CA ASP A 254 1.19 -12.88 8.08
C ASP A 254 -0.23 -13.31 7.69
N ILE A 255 -0.80 -12.65 6.70
CA ILE A 255 -2.16 -12.94 6.19
C ILE A 255 -2.23 -14.26 5.41
N ALA A 256 -1.10 -14.82 5.01
CA ALA A 256 -1.04 -16.13 4.36
C ALA A 256 -1.08 -17.29 5.37
N ILE A 257 -1.01 -16.99 6.67
CA ILE A 257 -1.11 -17.93 7.82
C ILE A 257 -0.14 -19.13 7.69
N ARG A 258 1.04 -18.89 7.15
CA ARG A 258 2.08 -19.93 7.00
C ARG A 258 2.99 -20.04 8.24
N HIS A 259 3.07 -18.95 9.00
CA HIS A 259 3.89 -18.79 10.18
C HIS A 259 2.97 -18.30 11.32
N SER A 260 2.07 -19.20 11.74
CA SER A 260 1.07 -18.90 12.77
C SER A 260 1.72 -18.86 14.15
N LEU A 261 1.24 -17.91 14.96
CA LEU A 261 1.61 -17.81 16.37
C LEU A 261 0.72 -18.74 17.20
N ASP A 262 1.31 -19.39 18.19
CA ASP A 262 0.55 -20.08 19.23
C ASP A 262 -0.03 -19.05 20.26
N GLU A 263 -0.87 -19.55 21.18
CA GLU A 263 -1.54 -18.66 22.14
C GLU A 263 -0.57 -17.96 23.11
N ALA A 264 0.53 -18.61 23.48
CA ALA A 264 1.54 -18.00 24.34
C ALA A 264 2.31 -16.90 23.61
N GLN A 265 2.64 -17.11 22.33
CA GLN A 265 3.27 -16.12 21.47
C GLN A 265 2.34 -14.93 21.20
N LEU A 266 1.04 -15.21 20.97
CA LEU A 266 0.02 -14.15 20.80
C LEU A 266 -0.09 -13.29 22.06
N GLU A 267 -0.06 -13.90 23.25
CA GLU A 267 -0.11 -13.17 24.51
C GLU A 267 1.15 -12.32 24.72
N GLU A 268 2.31 -12.83 24.33
CA GLU A 268 3.57 -12.06 24.38
C GLU A 268 3.50 -10.85 23.44
N VAL A 269 2.98 -11.01 22.22
CA VAL A 269 2.77 -9.90 21.28
C VAL A 269 1.85 -8.84 21.90
N ARG A 270 0.73 -9.23 22.54
CA ARG A 270 -0.18 -8.27 23.22
C ARG A 270 0.54 -7.47 24.30
N LYS A 271 1.36 -8.15 25.12
CA LYS A 271 2.15 -7.50 26.20
C LYS A 271 3.13 -6.49 25.63
N GLN A 272 3.86 -6.85 24.55
CA GLN A 272 4.81 -5.96 23.91
C GLN A 272 4.14 -4.75 23.25
N ILE A 273 3.03 -4.93 22.53
CA ILE A 273 2.25 -3.82 21.97
C ILE A 273 1.79 -2.87 23.09
N ALA A 274 1.21 -3.41 24.16
CA ALA A 274 0.77 -2.61 25.31
C ALA A 274 1.92 -1.89 26.01
N TYR A 275 3.12 -2.49 26.04
CA TYR A 275 4.32 -1.85 26.58
C TYR A 275 4.77 -0.69 25.69
N VAL A 276 4.80 -0.86 24.36
CA VAL A 276 5.20 0.18 23.43
C VAL A 276 4.26 1.38 23.52
N HIS A 277 2.95 1.17 23.52
CA HIS A 277 1.96 2.26 23.67
C HIS A 277 2.16 3.06 24.96
N ARG A 278 2.48 2.39 26.08
CA ARG A 278 2.63 3.06 27.39
C ARG A 278 3.98 3.71 27.60
N ASN A 279 5.07 3.12 27.09
CA ASN A 279 6.42 3.46 27.54
C ASN A 279 7.34 3.94 26.40
N VAL A 280 7.02 3.63 25.14
CA VAL A 280 7.88 3.96 24.00
C VAL A 280 7.31 5.08 23.15
N GLU A 281 6.02 5.11 22.89
CA GLU A 281 5.38 6.15 22.07
C GLU A 281 5.60 7.57 22.61
N ASN A 282 5.58 8.54 21.71
CA ASN A 282 5.54 9.97 21.99
C ASN A 282 4.86 10.70 20.83
N ASP A 283 4.94 12.02 20.77
CA ASP A 283 4.33 12.84 19.71
C ASP A 283 4.93 12.58 18.32
N TYR A 284 6.14 12.04 18.24
CA TYR A 284 6.89 11.84 17.01
C TYR A 284 6.99 10.38 16.56
N PHE A 285 6.79 9.43 17.48
CA PHE A 285 6.87 7.99 17.19
C PHE A 285 5.62 7.28 17.66
N LYS A 286 4.96 6.53 16.78
CA LYS A 286 3.76 5.73 17.08
C LYS A 286 3.88 4.32 16.53
N LEU A 287 3.30 3.36 17.28
CA LEU A 287 3.06 2.01 16.80
C LEU A 287 1.62 1.93 16.25
N ILE A 288 1.46 1.39 15.04
CA ILE A 288 0.16 1.24 14.40
C ILE A 288 -0.09 -0.21 14.03
N GLU A 289 -1.14 -0.80 14.56
CA GLU A 289 -1.60 -2.13 14.17
C GLU A 289 -2.45 -2.05 12.88
N ILE A 290 -1.82 -2.21 11.71
CA ILE A 290 -2.52 -2.23 10.41
C ILE A 290 -3.51 -3.39 10.33
N HIS A 291 -3.15 -4.56 10.90
CA HIS A 291 -4.03 -5.72 11.06
C HIS A 291 -4.21 -6.01 12.54
N LYS A 292 -5.45 -6.19 12.99
CA LYS A 292 -5.69 -6.71 14.35
C LYS A 292 -5.46 -8.22 14.39
N MET A 293 -4.98 -8.71 15.51
CA MET A 293 -4.86 -10.15 15.76
C MET A 293 -6.21 -10.86 15.62
N SER A 294 -7.30 -10.24 16.04
CA SER A 294 -8.66 -10.76 15.87
C SER A 294 -9.08 -10.97 14.41
N GLU A 295 -8.47 -10.24 13.48
CA GLU A 295 -8.72 -10.40 12.04
C GLU A 295 -8.02 -11.63 11.46
N LEU A 296 -6.97 -12.14 12.13
CA LEU A 296 -6.22 -13.33 11.73
C LEU A 296 -6.94 -14.65 12.07
N ILE A 297 -7.70 -14.63 13.16
CA ILE A 297 -8.40 -15.84 13.66
C ILE A 297 -9.56 -16.19 12.74
N SER A 298 -10.08 -15.24 11.96
CA SER A 298 -11.10 -15.51 10.95
C SER A 298 -10.47 -15.75 9.58
N THR A 299 -10.00 -16.97 9.37
CA THR A 299 -9.53 -17.46 8.04
C THR A 299 -10.60 -17.37 6.95
N ASP A 300 -11.84 -17.13 7.33
CA ASP A 300 -13.01 -17.01 6.47
C ASP A 300 -13.43 -15.54 6.35
N GLN A 301 -12.57 -14.72 5.70
CA GLN A 301 -12.95 -13.36 5.30
C GLN A 301 -14.11 -13.46 4.28
N LYS A 302 -15.33 -13.53 4.78
CA LYS A 302 -16.53 -13.57 3.93
C LYS A 302 -16.56 -12.32 3.06
N ARG A 303 -16.35 -12.49 1.75
CA ARG A 303 -16.50 -11.41 0.77
C ARG A 303 -17.99 -11.08 0.65
N LEU A 304 -18.33 -9.83 0.98
CA LEU A 304 -19.69 -9.30 0.79
C LEU A 304 -19.84 -8.60 -0.58
N PHE A 305 -18.86 -8.78 -1.46
CA PHE A 305 -18.80 -8.18 -2.80
C PHE A 305 -18.56 -9.25 -3.88
N ASP A 306 -19.20 -9.08 -5.03
CA ASP A 306 -19.09 -9.91 -6.22
C ASP A 306 -18.12 -9.32 -7.27
N ARG A 307 -17.80 -8.05 -7.15
CA ARG A 307 -16.85 -7.31 -7.98
C ARG A 307 -15.95 -6.40 -7.14
N CYS A 308 -14.75 -6.15 -7.63
CA CYS A 308 -13.81 -5.27 -6.95
C CYS A 308 -14.08 -3.81 -7.30
N PHE A 309 -14.55 -3.00 -6.35
CA PHE A 309 -14.76 -1.56 -6.52
C PHE A 309 -13.47 -0.76 -6.30
N ILE A 310 -12.63 -1.22 -5.37
CA ILE A 310 -11.41 -0.51 -4.98
C ILE A 310 -10.43 -0.36 -6.16
N ASN A 311 -10.47 -1.25 -7.15
CA ASN A 311 -9.64 -1.17 -8.36
C ASN A 311 -10.02 -0.02 -9.31
N LYS A 312 -11.07 0.73 -8.99
CA LYS A 312 -11.43 1.99 -9.68
C LYS A 312 -10.92 3.24 -8.95
N LEU A 313 -10.38 3.06 -7.76
CA LEU A 313 -9.75 4.14 -6.97
C LEU A 313 -8.24 3.98 -6.94
N TYR A 314 -7.76 2.73 -6.98
CA TYR A 314 -6.35 2.35 -6.85
C TYR A 314 -5.96 1.42 -7.99
N ALA A 315 -5.00 1.83 -8.81
CA ALA A 315 -4.49 1.06 -9.93
C ALA A 315 -3.10 0.49 -9.65
N ALA A 316 -2.67 -0.49 -10.43
CA ALA A 316 -1.31 -1.00 -10.40
C ALA A 316 -0.72 -1.08 -11.81
N VAL A 317 0.57 -0.77 -11.94
CA VAL A 317 1.36 -0.95 -13.15
C VAL A 317 2.43 -1.99 -12.87
N GLY A 318 2.51 -3.02 -13.71
CA GLY A 318 3.48 -4.09 -13.57
C GLY A 318 4.84 -3.79 -14.22
N PRO A 319 5.84 -4.66 -14.01
CA PRO A 319 7.18 -4.51 -14.58
C PRO A 319 7.19 -4.46 -16.11
N ASP A 320 6.18 -5.05 -16.75
CA ASP A 320 5.96 -5.09 -18.19
C ASP A 320 5.25 -3.83 -18.74
N ALA A 321 5.06 -2.82 -17.91
CA ALA A 321 4.33 -1.59 -18.24
C ALA A 321 2.84 -1.79 -18.56
N TYR A 322 2.23 -2.88 -18.13
CA TYR A 322 0.78 -3.10 -18.25
C TYR A 322 0.03 -2.57 -17.05
N LEU A 323 -1.21 -2.12 -17.30
CA LEU A 323 -2.18 -1.84 -16.26
C LEU A 323 -2.74 -3.15 -15.70
N TYR A 324 -2.75 -3.32 -14.38
CA TYR A 324 -3.24 -4.50 -13.67
C TYR A 324 -4.43 -4.19 -12.78
N ALA A 325 -5.25 -5.22 -12.53
CA ALA A 325 -6.45 -5.10 -11.68
C ALA A 325 -6.14 -4.65 -10.24
N CYS A 326 -5.02 -5.07 -9.70
CA CYS A 326 -4.46 -4.57 -8.43
C CYS A 326 -3.00 -5.04 -8.30
N ASN A 327 -2.32 -4.58 -7.24
CA ASN A 327 -0.94 -4.99 -6.94
C ASN A 327 -0.75 -6.51 -6.84
N TYR A 328 -1.73 -7.29 -6.35
CA TYR A 328 -1.63 -8.76 -6.28
C TYR A 328 -1.70 -9.45 -7.65
N HIS A 329 -2.12 -8.73 -8.67
CA HIS A 329 -2.13 -9.22 -10.05
C HIS A 329 -0.93 -8.72 -10.89
N ALA A 330 -0.07 -7.86 -10.36
CA ALA A 330 1.08 -7.29 -11.08
C ALA A 330 2.24 -8.30 -11.27
N LYS A 331 1.91 -9.46 -11.86
CA LYS A 331 2.80 -10.60 -12.10
C LYS A 331 2.30 -11.42 -13.29
N LYS A 332 3.11 -12.37 -13.80
CA LYS A 332 2.68 -13.30 -14.86
C LYS A 332 1.43 -14.08 -14.43
N GLY A 333 0.50 -14.24 -15.37
CA GLY A 333 -0.80 -14.87 -15.11
C GLY A 333 -1.80 -14.02 -14.32
N GLY A 334 -1.41 -12.83 -13.86
CA GLY A 334 -2.32 -11.90 -13.21
C GLY A 334 -3.29 -11.23 -14.19
N ILE A 335 -4.39 -10.68 -13.65
CA ILE A 335 -5.39 -9.95 -14.46
C ILE A 335 -4.76 -8.63 -14.89
N ARG A 336 -4.30 -8.58 -16.14
CA ARG A 336 -3.75 -7.39 -16.79
C ARG A 336 -4.65 -6.90 -17.91
N HIS A 337 -4.54 -5.62 -18.26
CA HIS A 337 -5.33 -4.99 -19.30
C HIS A 337 -4.46 -4.64 -20.52
N LYS A 338 -4.08 -3.37 -20.70
CA LYS A 338 -3.29 -2.90 -21.84
C LYS A 338 -1.90 -2.43 -21.43
N SER A 339 -0.95 -2.51 -22.36
CA SER A 339 0.36 -1.88 -22.24
C SER A 339 0.24 -0.36 -22.27
N LEU A 340 0.81 0.31 -21.27
CA LEU A 340 0.79 1.78 -21.18
C LEU A 340 1.81 2.45 -22.10
N LEU A 341 2.76 1.68 -22.63
CA LEU A 341 3.72 2.15 -23.64
C LEU A 341 3.09 2.20 -25.03
N GLU A 342 2.11 1.33 -25.30
CA GLU A 342 1.48 1.20 -26.62
C GLU A 342 0.16 1.98 -26.73
N ASN A 343 -0.63 2.01 -25.62
CA ASN A 343 -2.01 2.49 -25.66
C ASN A 343 -2.24 3.80 -24.87
N GLY A 344 -1.28 4.24 -24.09
CA GLY A 344 -1.47 5.35 -23.17
C GLY A 344 -2.37 5.02 -21.96
N PHE A 345 -2.32 5.85 -20.93
CA PHE A 345 -3.04 5.60 -19.68
C PHE A 345 -4.55 5.86 -19.80
N SER A 346 -4.94 6.98 -20.42
CA SER A 346 -6.36 7.36 -20.56
C SER A 346 -7.19 6.28 -21.26
N ASP A 347 -6.69 5.78 -22.41
CA ASP A 347 -7.38 4.74 -23.18
C ASP A 347 -7.44 3.42 -22.39
N SER A 348 -6.31 3.03 -21.78
CA SER A 348 -6.24 1.83 -20.96
C SER A 348 -7.19 1.89 -19.77
N TRP A 349 -7.24 3.01 -19.05
CA TRP A 349 -8.09 3.20 -17.88
C TRP A 349 -9.58 3.24 -18.25
N ASN A 350 -9.95 3.96 -19.28
CA ASN A 350 -11.35 4.11 -19.67
C ASN A 350 -11.97 2.80 -20.19
N THR A 351 -11.17 1.93 -20.75
CA THR A 351 -11.62 0.59 -21.21
C THR A 351 -11.45 -0.50 -20.16
N PHE A 352 -10.78 -0.23 -19.01
CA PHE A 352 -10.57 -1.18 -17.93
C PHE A 352 -11.88 -1.48 -17.17
N GLU A 353 -12.32 -2.73 -17.17
CA GLU A 353 -13.54 -3.17 -16.49
C GLU A 353 -13.28 -3.61 -15.04
N HIS A 354 -14.34 -3.98 -14.32
CA HIS A 354 -14.22 -4.53 -12.97
C HIS A 354 -13.50 -5.88 -12.97
N CYS A 355 -12.63 -6.07 -11.98
CA CYS A 355 -12.01 -7.35 -11.76
C CYS A 355 -13.04 -8.42 -11.33
N ASP A 356 -13.04 -9.56 -12.01
CA ASP A 356 -13.75 -10.73 -11.54
C ASP A 356 -13.09 -11.28 -10.27
N VAL A 357 -13.76 -11.13 -9.13
CA VAL A 357 -13.22 -11.53 -7.82
C VAL A 357 -13.00 -13.04 -7.67
N LYS A 358 -13.59 -13.86 -8.55
CA LYS A 358 -13.34 -15.31 -8.58
C LYS A 358 -11.91 -15.64 -9.01
N LYS A 359 -11.26 -14.73 -9.74
CA LYS A 359 -9.87 -14.84 -10.17
C LYS A 359 -8.88 -14.25 -9.18
N CYS A 360 -9.37 -13.64 -8.08
CA CYS A 360 -8.52 -13.09 -7.04
C CYS A 360 -7.99 -14.20 -6.12
N PRO A 361 -6.81 -14.00 -5.49
CA PRO A 361 -6.33 -14.87 -4.43
C PRO A 361 -7.39 -15.08 -3.34
N LYS A 362 -7.37 -16.23 -2.65
CA LYS A 362 -8.30 -16.52 -1.54
C LYS A 362 -8.25 -15.44 -0.47
N VAL A 363 -7.06 -14.93 -0.18
CA VAL A 363 -6.82 -13.85 0.78
C VAL A 363 -6.62 -12.53 0.02
N CYS A 364 -7.45 -11.54 0.32
CA CYS A 364 -7.29 -10.17 -0.14
C CYS A 364 -6.50 -9.36 0.89
N ASP A 365 -5.88 -8.26 0.46
CA ASP A 365 -5.35 -7.28 1.40
C ASP A 365 -6.44 -6.81 2.36
N PRO A 366 -6.25 -6.86 3.69
CA PRO A 366 -7.31 -6.57 4.66
C PRO A 366 -7.95 -5.19 4.49
N PHE A 367 -7.16 -4.14 4.21
CA PHE A 367 -7.71 -2.82 3.92
C PHE A 367 -8.61 -2.85 2.68
N LYS A 368 -8.14 -3.41 1.57
CA LYS A 368 -8.91 -3.49 0.32
C LYS A 368 -10.15 -4.36 0.47
N HIS A 369 -10.08 -5.41 1.27
CA HIS A 369 -11.21 -6.28 1.58
C HIS A 369 -12.30 -5.51 2.32
N ARG A 370 -11.97 -4.82 3.42
CA ARG A 370 -12.91 -4.00 4.19
C ARG A 370 -13.49 -2.87 3.35
N ALA A 371 -12.62 -2.16 2.62
CA ALA A 371 -13.03 -1.09 1.71
C ALA A 371 -14.02 -1.57 0.63
N ASN A 372 -13.78 -2.75 0.02
CA ASN A 372 -14.73 -3.32 -0.94
C ASN A 372 -16.06 -3.72 -0.29
N ASN A 373 -16.08 -4.26 0.94
CA ASN A 373 -17.31 -4.53 1.67
C ASN A 373 -18.12 -3.26 1.89
N MET A 374 -17.46 -2.16 2.30
CA MET A 374 -18.09 -0.84 2.47
C MET A 374 -18.62 -0.31 1.14
N LEU A 375 -17.81 -0.33 0.08
CA LEU A 375 -18.23 0.13 -1.24
C LEU A 375 -19.39 -0.70 -1.81
N SER A 376 -19.41 -2.00 -1.59
CA SER A 376 -20.54 -2.86 -1.95
C SER A 376 -21.82 -2.50 -1.21
N PHE A 377 -21.72 -2.17 0.08
CA PHE A 377 -22.84 -1.67 0.86
C PHE A 377 -23.35 -0.32 0.33
N LEU A 378 -22.45 0.65 0.13
CA LEU A 378 -22.79 1.96 -0.42
C LEU A 378 -23.42 1.86 -1.83
N ARG A 379 -22.96 0.92 -2.65
CA ARG A 379 -23.55 0.65 -3.97
C ARG A 379 -25.02 0.23 -3.85
N LYS A 380 -25.35 -0.64 -2.90
CA LYS A 380 -26.75 -1.04 -2.65
C LYS A 380 -27.60 0.14 -2.19
N VAL A 381 -27.07 1.01 -1.31
CA VAL A 381 -27.77 2.23 -0.92
C VAL A 381 -28.01 3.14 -2.12
N TYR A 382 -26.99 3.32 -2.97
CA TYR A 382 -27.13 4.10 -4.20
C TYR A 382 -28.19 3.52 -5.15
N GLU A 383 -28.27 2.21 -5.32
CA GLU A 383 -29.25 1.54 -6.17
C GLU A 383 -30.70 1.70 -5.66
N LEU A 384 -30.89 1.81 -4.33
CA LEU A 384 -32.19 1.95 -3.69
C LEU A 384 -32.64 3.41 -3.52
N GLU A 385 -31.73 4.29 -3.16
CA GLU A 385 -32.01 5.67 -2.71
C GLU A 385 -31.30 6.74 -3.55
N GLY A 386 -30.53 6.32 -4.57
CA GLY A 386 -29.78 7.24 -5.43
C GLY A 386 -28.68 8.02 -4.69
N VAL A 387 -28.35 9.18 -5.26
CA VAL A 387 -27.35 10.10 -4.70
C VAL A 387 -27.77 10.65 -3.33
N GLU A 388 -29.08 10.79 -3.09
CA GLU A 388 -29.61 11.31 -1.82
C GLU A 388 -29.31 10.36 -0.66
N GLY A 389 -29.45 9.03 -0.88
CA GLY A 389 -29.07 8.00 0.10
C GLY A 389 -27.59 8.04 0.46
N LEU A 390 -26.71 8.20 -0.54
CA LEU A 390 -25.29 8.40 -0.28
C LEU A 390 -25.01 9.66 0.53
N ASN A 391 -25.61 10.79 0.14
CA ASN A 391 -25.43 12.06 0.83
C ASN A 391 -25.91 12.02 2.29
N LYS A 392 -26.98 11.27 2.57
CA LYS A 392 -27.45 11.04 3.94
C LYS A 392 -26.41 10.31 4.77
N ILE A 393 -25.86 9.19 4.26
CA ILE A 393 -24.79 8.45 4.93
C ILE A 393 -23.58 9.33 5.17
N TYR A 394 -23.11 10.07 4.15
CA TYR A 394 -21.96 10.95 4.32
C TYR A 394 -22.18 12.03 5.39
N ARG A 395 -23.37 12.60 5.50
CA ARG A 395 -23.71 13.56 6.57
C ARG A 395 -23.67 12.93 7.97
N GLU A 396 -24.26 11.75 8.12
CA GLU A 396 -24.33 11.02 9.40
C GLU A 396 -22.98 10.48 9.88
N VAL A 397 -22.08 10.18 8.94
CA VAL A 397 -20.75 9.63 9.21
C VAL A 397 -19.68 10.71 9.40
N MET A 398 -19.91 11.92 8.84
CA MET A 398 -18.97 13.04 8.94
C MET A 398 -19.35 14.04 10.05
N SER A 399 -20.51 13.86 10.70
CA SER A 399 -20.91 14.60 11.88
C SER A 399 -20.30 13.99 13.15
#